data_99ec83b2ddc5dea9bd591d054498f2b0
#
_entry.id   99ec83b2ddc5dea9bd591d054498f2b0
#
_cell.length_a   1.000
_cell.length_b   1.000
_cell.length_c   1.000
_cell.angle_alpha   90.00
_cell.angle_beta   90.00
_cell.angle_gamma   90.00
#
_symmetry.space_group_name_H-M   'P 1'
#
loop_
_entity.id
_entity.type
_entity.pdbx_description
1 polymer ?
#
loop_
_entity_poly.entity_id
_entity_poly.type
_entity_poly.pdbx_seq_one_letter_code
_entity_poly.pdbx_strand_id
1 'polypeptide(L)'
;MTGFARRAAAGLLAAVFGISMLAGCTPNNAAVGDTQSAGDAVAHSMKDCNSLDVAMIGSQDEQTDRLALDAMEAGGLRPVYLPVAGTVDMQDTARQAVEDMAQRMVSIIVISGIDVSGVNHDGWYDTLTTARQAGIPVALLNPIATPTDSTLFAATLTINDHMTDATPLADAVAGIANNDPHDRTILVTTISHGGKQ
;
A
#
# COMPACT_ATOMS: atom_id res chain seq x y z
N MET A 1 -30.52 4.80 68.93
CA MET A 1 -29.30 5.44 68.45
C MET A 1 -28.74 4.61 67.34
N THR A 2 -29.20 4.52 66.23
CA THR A 2 -29.66 5.14 64.97
C THR A 2 -28.57 5.84 64.18
N GLY A 3 -28.15 5.16 63.11
CA GLY A 3 -27.85 5.81 61.86
C GLY A 3 -26.40 6.10 61.60
N PHE A 4 -25.82 5.25 60.74
CA PHE A 4 -24.86 5.66 59.71
C PHE A 4 -24.48 4.43 58.88
N ALA A 5 -25.28 4.12 57.87
CA ALA A 5 -24.87 3.20 56.81
C ALA A 5 -25.75 3.44 55.57
N ARG A 6 -25.37 4.38 54.72
CA ARG A 6 -25.85 4.53 53.32
C ARG A 6 -25.06 5.66 52.67
N ARG A 7 -24.01 5.32 51.94
CA ARG A 7 -23.47 6.12 50.82
C ARG A 7 -22.10 5.54 50.39
N ALA A 8 -22.09 4.46 49.66
CA ALA A 8 -20.94 4.06 48.83
C ALA A 8 -21.38 2.96 47.89
N ALA A 9 -22.16 3.29 46.86
CA ALA A 9 -22.44 2.40 45.76
C ALA A 9 -22.97 3.22 44.56
N ALA A 10 -22.15 4.09 44.00
CA ALA A 10 -22.43 4.76 42.72
C ALA A 10 -21.11 5.33 42.21
N GLY A 11 -20.31 4.55 41.50
CA GLY A 11 -19.05 5.07 40.98
C GLY A 11 -18.21 4.07 40.20
N LEU A 12 -18.77 2.99 39.64
CA LEU A 12 -17.96 1.97 38.94
C LEU A 12 -18.60 1.41 37.67
N LEU A 13 -19.32 2.24 36.93
CA LEU A 13 -20.02 1.82 35.70
C LEU A 13 -19.81 2.78 34.49
N ALA A 14 -18.78 3.60 34.50
CA ALA A 14 -18.52 4.57 33.43
C ALA A 14 -17.15 4.40 32.74
N ALA A 15 -16.42 3.29 32.93
CA ALA A 15 -15.06 3.13 32.36
C ALA A 15 -14.91 2.01 31.32
N VAL A 16 -15.99 1.43 30.79
CA VAL A 16 -15.90 0.32 29.82
C VAL A 16 -16.35 0.70 28.38
N PHE A 17 -16.75 1.93 28.10
CA PHE A 17 -17.28 2.33 26.79
C PHE A 17 -16.31 3.12 25.89
N GLY A 18 -15.02 3.11 26.17
CA GLY A 18 -14.03 3.99 25.48
C GLY A 18 -13.05 3.33 24.52
N ILE A 19 -13.11 2.02 24.21
CA ILE A 19 -12.05 1.35 23.43
C ILE A 19 -12.60 0.65 22.16
N SER A 20 -13.65 1.13 21.53
CA SER A 20 -14.24 0.43 20.38
C SER A 20 -14.34 1.25 19.09
N MET A 21 -13.50 2.25 18.83
CA MET A 21 -13.60 3.09 17.64
C MET A 21 -12.27 3.30 16.89
N LEU A 22 -11.41 2.27 16.83
CA LEU A 22 -10.25 2.26 15.93
C LEU A 22 -10.21 0.98 15.08
N ALA A 23 -11.37 0.46 14.70
CA ALA A 23 -11.45 -0.45 13.57
C ALA A 23 -11.34 0.42 12.31
N GLY A 24 -10.13 0.62 11.81
CA GLY A 24 -9.91 1.17 10.48
C GLY A 24 -10.80 0.38 9.51
N CYS A 25 -11.56 1.09 8.68
CA CYS A 25 -12.41 0.48 7.65
C CYS A 25 -11.54 -0.20 6.59
N THR A 26 -11.03 -1.40 6.88
CA THR A 26 -10.53 -2.27 5.81
C THR A 26 -11.75 -2.76 5.04
N PRO A 27 -11.78 -2.62 3.72
CA PRO A 27 -12.89 -3.12 2.92
C PRO A 27 -13.09 -4.61 3.20
N ASN A 28 -14.33 -5.04 3.46
CA ASN A 28 -14.63 -6.46 3.62
C ASN A 28 -14.33 -7.19 2.30
N ASN A 29 -13.49 -8.23 2.37
CA ASN A 29 -13.08 -9.10 1.25
C ASN A 29 -12.35 -8.41 0.08
N ALA A 30 -11.81 -7.22 0.27
CA ALA A 30 -10.99 -6.53 -0.72
C ALA A 30 -9.68 -6.03 -0.08
N ALA A 31 -8.65 -5.80 -0.88
CA ALA A 31 -7.45 -5.13 -0.45
C ALA A 31 -7.72 -3.63 -0.26
N VAL A 32 -6.90 -2.97 0.54
CA VAL A 32 -6.89 -1.50 0.60
C VAL A 32 -6.48 -0.96 -0.76
N GLY A 33 -7.25 -0.03 -1.31
CA GLY A 33 -7.01 0.53 -2.64
C GLY A 33 -7.44 -0.35 -3.82
N ASP A 34 -8.04 -1.53 -3.58
CA ASP A 34 -8.56 -2.42 -4.61
C ASP A 34 -9.98 -1.99 -5.01
N THR A 35 -10.07 -1.03 -5.89
CA THR A 35 -11.34 -0.50 -6.40
C THR A 35 -11.53 -0.91 -7.85
N GLN A 36 -12.38 -1.93 -8.10
CA GLN A 36 -12.57 -2.51 -9.43
C GLN A 36 -13.81 -2.00 -10.18
N SER A 37 -14.66 -1.20 -9.57
CA SER A 37 -15.87 -0.71 -10.23
C SER A 37 -16.04 0.79 -10.13
N ALA A 38 -16.32 1.41 -11.28
CA ALA A 38 -16.71 2.81 -11.38
C ALA A 38 -18.14 3.11 -10.88
N GLY A 39 -18.83 2.11 -10.29
CA GLY A 39 -20.16 2.27 -9.70
C GLY A 39 -20.07 3.07 -8.41
N ASP A 40 -20.68 4.26 -8.40
CA ASP A 40 -20.71 5.18 -7.26
C ASP A 40 -19.34 5.70 -6.80
N ALA A 41 -18.49 6.08 -7.76
CA ALA A 41 -17.30 6.87 -7.45
C ALA A 41 -17.74 8.16 -6.73
N VAL A 42 -17.72 8.14 -5.41
CA VAL A 42 -17.77 9.37 -4.62
C VAL A 42 -16.54 10.15 -5.06
N ALA A 43 -16.76 11.38 -5.56
CA ALA A 43 -15.66 12.26 -5.94
C ALA A 43 -14.80 12.50 -4.68
N HIS A 44 -13.78 11.69 -4.51
CA HIS A 44 -12.76 11.94 -3.51
C HIS A 44 -11.98 13.17 -3.96
N SER A 45 -11.63 14.03 -3.01
CA SER A 45 -10.66 15.09 -3.28
C SER A 45 -9.38 14.40 -3.69
N MET A 46 -9.10 14.36 -5.00
CA MET A 46 -7.86 13.78 -5.52
C MET A 46 -6.71 14.53 -4.86
N LYS A 47 -5.86 13.82 -4.14
CA LYS A 47 -4.60 14.39 -3.69
C LYS A 47 -3.78 14.65 -4.95
N ASP A 48 -3.26 15.86 -5.10
CA ASP A 48 -2.25 16.15 -6.12
C ASP A 48 -1.10 15.15 -6.00
N CYS A 49 -0.54 14.70 -7.13
CA CYS A 49 0.62 13.79 -7.14
C CYS A 49 1.74 14.27 -6.20
N ASN A 50 1.94 15.57 -6.09
CA ASN A 50 2.91 16.17 -5.16
C ASN A 50 2.59 15.99 -3.67
N SER A 51 1.39 15.56 -3.31
CA SER A 51 0.95 15.35 -1.93
C SER A 51 0.83 13.86 -1.56
N LEU A 52 1.18 12.96 -2.49
CA LEU A 52 1.20 11.52 -2.23
C LEU A 52 2.57 11.11 -1.68
N ASP A 53 2.57 10.53 -0.49
CA ASP A 53 3.74 9.90 0.10
C ASP A 53 3.85 8.48 -0.46
N VAL A 54 4.69 8.29 -1.47
CA VAL A 54 4.94 7.01 -2.13
C VAL A 54 6.20 6.38 -1.56
N ALA A 55 6.13 5.14 -1.09
CA ALA A 55 7.31 4.36 -0.74
C ALA A 55 7.54 3.30 -1.82
N MET A 56 8.76 3.19 -2.35
CA MET A 56 9.17 2.12 -3.26
C MET A 56 10.22 1.25 -2.60
N ILE A 57 9.86 0.01 -2.33
CA ILE A 57 10.78 -1.02 -1.85
C ILE A 57 11.43 -1.65 -3.08
N GLY A 58 12.74 -1.59 -3.14
CA GLY A 58 13.53 -2.08 -4.28
C GLY A 58 13.60 -3.60 -4.38
N SER A 59 14.20 -4.05 -5.47
CA SER A 59 14.45 -5.45 -5.79
C SER A 59 15.95 -5.74 -5.95
N GLN A 60 16.29 -6.92 -6.48
CA GLN A 60 17.64 -7.24 -6.94
C GLN A 60 17.98 -6.54 -8.27
N ASP A 61 16.97 -6.18 -9.05
CA ASP A 61 17.12 -5.50 -10.34
C ASP A 61 17.07 -4.00 -10.17
N GLU A 62 18.17 -3.44 -9.68
CA GLU A 62 18.31 -1.98 -9.47
C GLU A 62 18.11 -1.18 -10.77
N GLN A 63 18.33 -1.80 -11.94
CA GLN A 63 18.13 -1.10 -13.21
C GLN A 63 16.64 -0.89 -13.47
N THR A 64 15.83 -1.92 -13.30
CA THR A 64 14.36 -1.81 -13.41
C THR A 64 13.80 -0.89 -12.34
N ASP A 65 14.31 -0.98 -11.10
CA ASP A 65 13.90 -0.08 -10.02
C ASP A 65 14.17 1.39 -10.37
N ARG A 66 15.33 1.69 -10.94
CA ARG A 66 15.68 3.05 -11.38
C ARG A 66 14.76 3.57 -12.47
N LEU A 67 14.45 2.74 -13.48
CA LEU A 67 13.49 3.12 -14.53
C LEU A 67 12.10 3.42 -13.94
N ALA A 68 11.66 2.63 -12.97
CA ALA A 68 10.39 2.86 -12.28
C ALA A 68 10.40 4.16 -11.47
N LEU A 69 11.49 4.45 -10.75
CA LEU A 69 11.66 5.70 -10.00
C LEU A 69 11.62 6.90 -10.95
N ASP A 70 12.43 6.88 -12.02
CA ASP A 70 12.49 7.96 -13.01
C ASP A 70 11.10 8.20 -13.63
N ALA A 71 10.35 7.15 -13.92
CA ALA A 71 8.99 7.24 -14.47
C ALA A 71 8.00 7.86 -13.47
N MET A 72 8.06 7.47 -12.20
CA MET A 72 7.22 8.06 -11.16
C MET A 72 7.53 9.53 -10.93
N GLU A 73 8.82 9.90 -10.89
CA GLU A 73 9.27 11.30 -10.76
C GLU A 73 8.86 12.14 -11.96
N ALA A 74 9.00 11.61 -13.18
CA ALA A 74 8.57 12.29 -14.41
C ALA A 74 7.06 12.54 -14.44
N GLY A 75 6.26 11.66 -13.81
CA GLY A 75 4.83 11.83 -13.61
C GLY A 75 4.45 12.73 -12.42
N GLY A 76 5.43 13.32 -11.73
CA GLY A 76 5.22 14.27 -10.62
C GLY A 76 5.11 13.64 -9.25
N LEU A 77 5.29 12.33 -9.10
CA LEU A 77 5.38 11.68 -7.81
C LEU A 77 6.77 11.90 -7.17
N ARG A 78 6.84 11.72 -5.86
CA ARG A 78 8.11 11.83 -5.10
C ARG A 78 8.32 10.57 -4.28
N PRO A 79 8.70 9.45 -4.92
CA PRO A 79 8.89 8.20 -4.20
C PRO A 79 10.09 8.27 -3.26
N VAL A 80 9.91 7.74 -2.05
CA VAL A 80 11.01 7.40 -1.15
C VAL A 80 11.48 6.01 -1.51
N TYR A 81 12.71 5.89 -2.02
CA TYR A 81 13.29 4.61 -2.41
C TYR A 81 14.01 3.94 -1.25
N LEU A 82 13.70 2.67 -1.01
CA LEU A 82 14.32 1.83 0.00
C LEU A 82 15.02 0.66 -0.70
N PRO A 83 16.33 0.78 -0.99
CA PRO A 83 17.08 -0.27 -1.66
C PRO A 83 17.25 -1.49 -0.77
N VAL A 84 17.15 -2.69 -1.34
CA VAL A 84 17.41 -3.96 -0.66
C VAL A 84 18.57 -4.73 -1.28
N ALA A 85 18.96 -4.40 -2.50
CA ALA A 85 20.08 -5.01 -3.18
C ALA A 85 21.37 -4.91 -2.36
N GLY A 86 22.15 -5.98 -2.31
CA GLY A 86 23.40 -6.04 -1.56
C GLY A 86 23.27 -6.20 -0.04
N THR A 87 22.05 -6.25 0.51
CA THR A 87 21.85 -6.60 1.93
C THR A 87 22.04 -8.11 2.16
N VAL A 88 22.32 -8.50 3.41
CA VAL A 88 22.57 -9.91 3.77
C VAL A 88 21.32 -10.76 3.58
N ASP A 89 20.17 -10.24 3.95
CA ASP A 89 18.86 -10.86 3.72
C ASP A 89 17.93 -9.81 3.09
N MET A 90 17.79 -9.89 1.77
CA MET A 90 16.98 -8.94 1.01
C MET A 90 15.51 -9.05 1.34
N GLN A 91 15.00 -10.27 1.56
CA GLN A 91 13.58 -10.47 1.88
C GLN A 91 13.24 -9.90 3.23
N ASP A 92 14.09 -10.11 4.21
CA ASP A 92 13.92 -9.57 5.56
C ASP A 92 14.02 -8.05 5.57
N THR A 93 15.02 -7.49 4.86
CA THR A 93 15.18 -6.04 4.70
C THR A 93 13.96 -5.42 4.03
N ALA A 94 13.42 -6.06 2.98
CA ALA A 94 12.22 -5.58 2.29
C ALA A 94 11.00 -5.59 3.21
N ARG A 95 10.80 -6.66 3.98
CA ARG A 95 9.69 -6.74 4.94
C ARG A 95 9.78 -5.65 6.01
N GLN A 96 10.96 -5.45 6.59
CA GLN A 96 11.18 -4.37 7.58
C GLN A 96 10.89 -2.99 6.97
N ALA A 97 11.31 -2.76 5.72
CA ALA A 97 11.02 -1.51 5.02
C ALA A 97 9.52 -1.29 4.82
N VAL A 98 8.75 -2.32 4.48
CA VAL A 98 7.29 -2.24 4.38
C VAL A 98 6.66 -1.88 5.73
N GLU A 99 7.09 -2.54 6.82
CA GLU A 99 6.59 -2.27 8.16
C GLU A 99 6.90 -0.83 8.61
N ASP A 100 8.11 -0.35 8.37
CA ASP A 100 8.52 1.03 8.66
C ASP A 100 7.66 2.05 7.90
N MET A 101 7.39 1.79 6.62
CA MET A 101 6.55 2.68 5.81
C MET A 101 5.08 2.62 6.23
N ALA A 102 4.60 1.44 6.64
CA ALA A 102 3.26 1.31 7.21
C ALA A 102 3.12 2.13 8.51
N GLN A 103 4.12 2.11 9.39
CA GLN A 103 4.13 2.94 10.60
C GLN A 103 4.19 4.45 10.30
N ARG A 104 4.82 4.85 9.19
CA ARG A 104 4.88 6.25 8.74
C ARG A 104 3.60 6.72 8.06
N MET A 105 2.63 5.82 7.85
CA MET A 105 1.34 6.13 7.23
C MET A 105 1.48 6.73 5.82
N VAL A 106 2.37 6.16 4.99
CA VAL A 106 2.51 6.57 3.59
C VAL A 106 1.22 6.36 2.81
N SER A 107 1.05 7.04 1.69
CA SER A 107 -0.17 6.94 0.87
C SER A 107 -0.27 5.62 0.11
N ILE A 108 0.88 5.04 -0.27
CA ILE A 108 1.00 3.76 -0.98
C ILE A 108 2.40 3.18 -0.81
N ILE A 109 2.47 1.85 -0.77
CA ILE A 109 3.74 1.10 -0.83
C ILE A 109 3.79 0.34 -2.16
N VAL A 110 4.85 0.56 -2.95
CA VAL A 110 5.16 -0.19 -4.17
C VAL A 110 6.30 -1.16 -3.84
N ILE A 111 6.09 -2.46 -4.04
CA ILE A 111 7.11 -3.49 -3.79
C ILE A 111 7.56 -4.06 -5.13
N SER A 112 8.82 -3.84 -5.48
CA SER A 112 9.42 -4.37 -6.71
C SER A 112 9.93 -5.79 -6.50
N GLY A 113 9.62 -6.71 -7.43
CA GLY A 113 10.18 -8.06 -7.47
C GLY A 113 9.88 -8.93 -6.26
N ILE A 114 8.77 -8.72 -5.56
CA ILE A 114 8.40 -9.56 -4.40
C ILE A 114 8.33 -11.03 -4.77
N ASP A 115 8.84 -11.88 -3.88
CA ASP A 115 8.75 -13.34 -3.98
C ASP A 115 8.20 -13.91 -2.67
N VAL A 116 6.94 -14.31 -2.69
CA VAL A 116 6.27 -14.92 -1.53
C VAL A 116 6.34 -16.44 -1.54
N SER A 117 7.20 -17.03 -2.35
CA SER A 117 7.31 -18.49 -2.45
C SER A 117 8.14 -19.09 -1.32
N GLY A 118 7.93 -20.38 -1.07
CA GLY A 118 8.74 -21.19 -0.17
C GLY A 118 8.82 -20.64 1.25
N VAL A 119 10.03 -20.45 1.75
CA VAL A 119 10.31 -20.00 3.13
C VAL A 119 9.91 -18.54 3.39
N ASN A 120 9.69 -17.76 2.34
CA ASN A 120 9.33 -16.35 2.45
C ASN A 120 7.84 -16.14 2.70
N HIS A 121 7.02 -17.16 2.48
CA HIS A 121 5.56 -17.08 2.50
C HIS A 121 5.01 -16.43 3.79
N ASP A 122 5.30 -17.03 4.94
CA ASP A 122 4.69 -16.59 6.21
C ASP A 122 5.12 -15.17 6.57
N GLY A 123 6.40 -14.85 6.42
CA GLY A 123 6.92 -13.51 6.70
C GLY A 123 6.27 -12.43 5.83
N TRP A 124 6.07 -12.69 4.54
CA TRP A 124 5.37 -11.75 3.67
C TRP A 124 3.89 -11.62 3.99
N TYR A 125 3.22 -12.71 4.36
CA TYR A 125 1.81 -12.66 4.77
C TYR A 125 1.61 -11.79 6.01
N ASP A 126 2.46 -11.92 7.02
CA ASP A 126 2.42 -11.11 8.23
C ASP A 126 2.68 -9.63 7.93
N THR A 127 3.71 -9.34 7.12
CA THR A 127 4.08 -7.98 6.73
C THR A 127 2.97 -7.29 5.92
N LEU A 128 2.42 -7.96 4.90
CA LEU A 128 1.35 -7.40 4.08
C LEU A 128 0.04 -7.26 4.88
N THR A 129 -0.21 -8.16 5.82
CA THR A 129 -1.33 -8.03 6.76
C THR A 129 -1.18 -6.78 7.62
N THR A 130 0.05 -6.46 8.07
CA THR A 130 0.35 -5.24 8.83
C THR A 130 0.06 -3.98 8.01
N ALA A 131 0.51 -3.91 6.76
CA ALA A 131 0.21 -2.79 5.87
C ALA A 131 -1.30 -2.64 5.63
N ARG A 132 -2.02 -3.76 5.41
CA ARG A 132 -3.47 -3.77 5.27
C ARG A 132 -4.19 -3.26 6.52
N GLN A 133 -3.77 -3.69 7.71
CA GLN A 133 -4.35 -3.24 8.98
C GLN A 133 -4.10 -1.74 9.23
N ALA A 134 -2.98 -1.23 8.75
CA ALA A 134 -2.68 0.21 8.75
C ALA A 134 -3.51 1.00 7.73
N GLY A 135 -4.27 0.33 6.86
CA GLY A 135 -5.08 0.97 5.83
C GLY A 135 -4.28 1.49 4.65
N ILE A 136 -3.10 0.92 4.38
CA ILE A 136 -2.19 1.36 3.32
C ILE A 136 -2.28 0.41 2.13
N PRO A 137 -2.59 0.91 0.91
CA PRO A 137 -2.57 0.11 -0.29
C PRO A 137 -1.16 -0.34 -0.63
N VAL A 138 -1.04 -1.60 -1.09
CA VAL A 138 0.22 -2.17 -1.58
C VAL A 138 0.06 -2.51 -3.05
N ALA A 139 0.95 -2.02 -3.90
CA ALA A 139 1.07 -2.41 -5.30
C ALA A 139 2.31 -3.28 -5.51
N LEU A 140 2.18 -4.36 -6.26
CA LEU A 140 3.28 -5.30 -6.55
C LEU A 140 3.82 -5.03 -7.95
N LEU A 141 5.05 -4.52 -8.06
CA LEU A 141 5.70 -4.22 -9.33
C LEU A 141 6.55 -5.40 -9.77
N ASN A 142 6.26 -5.96 -10.97
CA ASN A 142 6.95 -7.13 -11.54
C ASN A 142 7.20 -8.24 -10.51
N PRO A 143 6.17 -8.74 -9.79
CA PRO A 143 6.38 -9.76 -8.77
C PRO A 143 6.90 -11.07 -9.37
N ILE A 144 7.79 -11.75 -8.65
CA ILE A 144 8.27 -13.10 -8.98
C ILE A 144 7.17 -14.11 -8.60
N ALA A 145 6.63 -13.97 -7.40
CA ALA A 145 5.48 -14.74 -6.92
C ALA A 145 4.55 -13.85 -6.09
N THR A 146 3.26 -13.92 -6.35
CA THR A 146 2.24 -13.13 -5.67
C THR A 146 1.60 -13.89 -4.51
N PRO A 147 1.10 -13.18 -3.46
CA PRO A 147 0.25 -13.81 -2.45
C PRO A 147 -0.99 -14.44 -3.07
N THR A 148 -1.40 -15.61 -2.55
CA THR A 148 -2.67 -16.24 -2.94
C THR A 148 -3.88 -15.51 -2.36
N ASP A 149 -3.71 -14.87 -1.20
CA ASP A 149 -4.73 -13.99 -0.63
C ASP A 149 -4.71 -12.64 -1.33
N SER A 150 -5.67 -12.45 -2.19
CA SER A 150 -5.83 -11.24 -2.97
C SER A 150 -6.20 -10.01 -2.14
N THR A 151 -6.54 -10.15 -0.87
CA THR A 151 -6.85 -9.01 0.01
C THR A 151 -5.60 -8.31 0.56
N LEU A 152 -4.40 -8.85 0.30
CA LEU A 152 -3.14 -8.35 0.82
C LEU A 152 -2.48 -7.29 -0.08
N PHE A 153 -2.95 -7.10 -1.30
CA PHE A 153 -2.41 -6.11 -2.23
C PHE A 153 -3.50 -5.54 -3.14
N ALA A 154 -3.36 -4.30 -3.57
CA ALA A 154 -4.34 -3.60 -4.39
C ALA A 154 -4.28 -4.03 -5.86
N ALA A 155 -3.09 -4.05 -6.43
CA ALA A 155 -2.87 -4.42 -7.81
C ALA A 155 -1.48 -5.00 -8.06
N THR A 156 -1.36 -5.74 -9.16
CA THR A 156 -0.10 -6.15 -9.76
C THR A 156 0.20 -5.23 -10.95
N LEU A 157 1.36 -4.60 -10.94
CA LEU A 157 1.85 -3.73 -12.01
C LEU A 157 2.94 -4.48 -12.80
N THR A 158 2.74 -4.65 -14.10
CA THR A 158 3.71 -5.31 -14.96
C THR A 158 4.26 -4.31 -15.97
N ILE A 159 5.57 -4.04 -15.92
CA ILE A 159 6.22 -3.14 -16.87
C ILE A 159 6.26 -3.78 -18.25
N ASN A 160 5.72 -3.06 -19.24
CA ASN A 160 5.80 -3.42 -20.65
C ASN A 160 5.94 -2.16 -21.51
N ASP A 161 7.17 -1.73 -21.74
CA ASP A 161 7.50 -0.53 -22.49
C ASP A 161 7.34 -0.67 -24.01
N HIS A 162 6.96 -1.86 -24.49
CA HIS A 162 6.69 -2.11 -25.90
C HIS A 162 5.21 -1.92 -26.27
N MET A 163 4.32 -1.78 -25.30
CA MET A 163 2.90 -1.57 -25.54
C MET A 163 2.56 -0.09 -25.55
N THR A 164 1.86 0.33 -26.60
CA THR A 164 1.46 1.74 -26.80
C THR A 164 0.27 2.17 -25.94
N ASP A 165 -0.47 1.21 -25.41
CA ASP A 165 -1.67 1.38 -24.58
C ASP A 165 -1.44 1.05 -23.09
N ALA A 166 -0.17 0.82 -22.70
CA ALA A 166 0.18 0.65 -21.28
C ALA A 166 -0.03 1.95 -20.51
N THR A 167 -0.55 1.82 -19.29
CA THR A 167 -0.77 2.97 -18.41
C THR A 167 0.57 3.53 -17.91
N PRO A 168 0.80 4.84 -17.91
CA PRO A 168 1.99 5.40 -17.27
C PRO A 168 2.09 4.93 -15.80
N LEU A 169 3.28 4.50 -15.38
CA LEU A 169 3.47 3.95 -14.02
C LEU A 169 3.02 4.92 -12.93
N ALA A 170 3.32 6.21 -13.10
CA ALA A 170 2.93 7.24 -12.13
C ALA A 170 1.40 7.36 -12.01
N ASP A 171 0.67 7.28 -13.12
CA ASP A 171 -0.79 7.37 -13.14
C ASP A 171 -1.43 6.17 -12.44
N ALA A 172 -0.90 4.96 -12.69
CA ALA A 172 -1.37 3.75 -12.03
C ALA A 172 -1.14 3.81 -10.52
N VAL A 173 0.05 4.23 -10.07
CA VAL A 173 0.38 4.38 -8.64
C VAL A 173 -0.49 5.45 -7.97
N ALA A 174 -0.69 6.60 -8.63
CA ALA A 174 -1.54 7.67 -8.12
C ALA A 174 -3.01 7.24 -8.04
N GLY A 175 -3.53 6.54 -9.05
CA GLY A 175 -4.90 6.02 -9.06
C GLY A 175 -5.16 5.05 -7.90
N ILE A 176 -4.24 4.09 -7.67
CA ILE A 176 -4.35 3.16 -6.52
C ILE A 176 -4.32 3.93 -5.19
N ALA A 177 -3.40 4.88 -5.03
CA ALA A 177 -3.27 5.67 -3.81
C ALA A 177 -4.51 6.54 -3.54
N ASN A 178 -5.19 7.01 -4.59
CA ASN A 178 -6.43 7.77 -4.52
C ASN A 178 -7.70 6.91 -4.45
N ASN A 179 -7.54 5.58 -4.48
CA ASN A 179 -8.66 4.63 -4.52
C ASN A 179 -9.56 4.80 -5.76
N ASP A 180 -8.95 5.19 -6.89
CA ASP A 180 -9.64 5.30 -8.17
C ASP A 180 -9.93 3.91 -8.75
N PRO A 181 -10.97 3.73 -9.59
CA PRO A 181 -11.24 2.46 -10.25
C PRO A 181 -10.08 2.02 -11.15
N HIS A 182 -9.63 0.78 -10.96
CA HIS A 182 -8.55 0.19 -11.74
C HIS A 182 -8.67 -1.34 -11.85
N ASP A 183 -7.98 -1.91 -12.81
CA ASP A 183 -7.86 -3.36 -12.93
C ASP A 183 -6.92 -3.94 -11.87
N ARG A 184 -7.14 -5.20 -11.53
CA ARG A 184 -6.28 -5.92 -10.59
C ARG A 184 -4.87 -6.18 -11.12
N THR A 185 -4.74 -6.30 -12.42
CA THR A 185 -3.47 -6.43 -13.12
C THR A 185 -3.39 -5.33 -14.15
N ILE A 186 -2.42 -4.45 -13.99
CA ILE A 186 -2.23 -3.27 -14.83
C ILE A 186 -0.92 -3.42 -15.59
N LEU A 187 -0.99 -3.31 -16.92
CA LEU A 187 0.21 -3.15 -17.74
C LEU A 187 0.64 -1.70 -17.67
N VAL A 188 1.87 -1.47 -17.21
CA VAL A 188 2.41 -0.12 -17.02
C VAL A 188 3.61 0.12 -17.91
N THR A 189 3.87 1.38 -18.25
CA THR A 189 5.07 1.80 -18.97
C THR A 189 5.91 2.76 -18.14
N THR A 190 7.23 2.62 -18.24
CA THR A 190 8.20 3.57 -17.68
C THR A 190 8.56 4.68 -18.66
N ILE A 191 8.10 4.59 -19.92
CA ILE A 191 8.34 5.60 -20.94
C ILE A 191 7.39 6.78 -20.69
N SER A 192 7.93 7.93 -20.30
CA SER A 192 7.17 9.17 -20.21
C SER A 192 6.77 9.62 -21.62
N HIS A 193 5.52 9.47 -21.98
CA HIS A 193 4.97 10.16 -23.14
C HIS A 193 4.89 11.63 -22.74
N GLY A 194 5.83 12.45 -23.26
CA GLY A 194 5.95 13.86 -22.93
C GLY A 194 4.59 14.54 -22.87
N GLY A 195 4.23 15.03 -21.68
CA GLY A 195 2.95 15.67 -21.43
C GLY A 195 2.74 16.77 -22.48
N LYS A 196 1.58 16.76 -23.11
CA LYS A 196 1.11 17.92 -23.86
C LYS A 196 1.00 19.07 -22.86
N GLN A 197 1.90 20.05 -23.01
CA GLN A 197 1.75 21.38 -22.41
C GLN A 197 0.48 22.04 -22.93
#